data_f58a9b739b342f0ca4d9fb826fc4526c
#
_entry.id   f58a9b739b342f0ca4d9fb826fc4526c
#
_cell.length_a   1.000
_cell.length_b   1.000
_cell.length_c   1.000
_cell.angle_alpha   90.00
_cell.angle_beta   90.00
_cell.angle_gamma   90.00
#
_symmetry.space_group_name_H-M   'P 1'
#
loop_
_entity.id
_entity.type
_entity.pdbx_description
1 polymer ?
#
loop_
_entity_poly.entity_id
_entity_poly.type
_entity_poly.pdbx_seq_one_letter_code
_entity_poly.pdbx_strand_id
1 'polypeptide(L)'
;NKDETYDCSHLNIWSYRNAGDIRDGINIRFGNMVKGFPVEVGGVRFNHSEGAYIAGFYASDDIESIRIQGLLSTDRNGLWCKKTYRNKQKYTQFGRKDFYDYNVQWMMYVLWIKSIQNENFANLLRSLPVDSHVVENTSHHKGETATFWGAKNITLKVGRKAKEMGIANNGVFRTKVAQKEAQMLAANAINDIGVFEGKNVMGKIIKIMSISLLFG
;
A
#
# COMPACT_ATOMS: atom_id res chain seq x y z
N ASN A 1 -12.00 -10.34 -13.94
CA ASN A 1 -11.38 -9.61 -12.79
C ASN A 1 -12.42 -8.67 -12.16
N LYS A 2 -13.38 -9.26 -11.42
CA LYS A 2 -14.34 -8.48 -10.62
C LYS A 2 -13.67 -8.03 -9.33
N ASP A 3 -14.14 -6.93 -8.76
CA ASP A 3 -13.77 -6.55 -7.41
C ASP A 3 -14.29 -7.64 -6.44
N GLU A 4 -13.48 -7.96 -5.44
CA GLU A 4 -13.80 -8.93 -4.42
C GLU A 4 -14.22 -8.21 -3.14
N THR A 5 -15.03 -8.87 -2.34
CA THR A 5 -15.48 -8.35 -1.05
C THR A 5 -14.79 -9.10 0.07
N TYR A 6 -14.23 -8.37 1.03
CA TYR A 6 -13.52 -8.89 2.19
C TYR A 6 -14.25 -8.44 3.45
N ASP A 7 -14.80 -9.38 4.20
CA ASP A 7 -15.42 -9.10 5.49
C ASP A 7 -14.36 -9.12 6.60
N CYS A 8 -13.93 -7.95 7.00
CA CYS A 8 -12.98 -7.73 8.10
C CYS A 8 -13.67 -7.59 9.47
N SER A 9 -14.91 -8.02 9.61
CA SER A 9 -15.64 -8.02 10.89
C SER A 9 -15.15 -9.11 11.84
N HIS A 10 -14.39 -10.08 11.33
CA HIS A 10 -13.88 -11.21 12.08
C HIS A 10 -12.35 -11.11 12.30
N LEU A 11 -11.85 -11.75 13.36
CA LEU A 11 -10.46 -11.69 13.80
C LEU A 11 -9.44 -12.26 12.80
N ASN A 12 -9.88 -13.08 11.85
CA ASN A 12 -9.03 -13.71 10.85
C ASN A 12 -8.76 -12.85 9.61
N ILE A 13 -9.18 -11.58 9.58
CA ILE A 13 -8.95 -10.67 8.47
C ILE A 13 -8.14 -9.46 8.96
N TRP A 14 -7.02 -9.21 8.32
CA TRP A 14 -6.06 -8.18 8.67
C TRP A 14 -6.06 -7.06 7.63
N SER A 15 -6.48 -5.87 8.02
CA SER A 15 -6.34 -4.67 7.21
C SER A 15 -5.10 -3.88 7.64
N TYR A 16 -4.42 -3.25 6.69
CA TYR A 16 -3.27 -2.40 6.96
C TYR A 16 -3.22 -1.19 6.04
N ARG A 17 -2.48 -0.17 6.45
CA ARG A 17 -2.15 1.02 5.67
C ARG A 17 -0.65 1.15 5.48
N ASN A 18 -0.24 2.00 4.53
CA ASN A 18 1.19 2.27 4.29
C ASN A 18 1.92 2.89 5.50
N ALA A 19 1.22 3.48 6.44
CA ALA A 19 1.82 4.09 7.63
C ALA A 19 2.34 3.08 8.66
N GLY A 20 1.93 1.81 8.54
CA GLY A 20 2.14 0.78 9.55
C GLY A 20 1.13 0.93 10.69
N ASP A 21 0.37 -0.10 10.90
CA ASP A 21 -0.66 -0.19 11.94
C ASP A 21 -0.22 -1.18 13.03
N ILE A 22 -0.79 -1.06 14.23
CA ILE A 22 -0.64 -2.04 15.30
C ILE A 22 -1.97 -2.76 15.45
N ARG A 23 -1.94 -4.10 15.43
CA ARG A 23 -3.09 -4.94 15.69
C ARG A 23 -2.68 -6.09 16.59
N ASP A 24 -3.42 -6.31 17.67
CA ASP A 24 -3.14 -7.34 18.67
C ASP A 24 -1.69 -7.35 19.15
N GLY A 25 -1.09 -6.15 19.32
CA GLY A 25 0.30 -5.96 19.71
C GLY A 25 1.33 -6.15 18.59
N ILE A 26 0.91 -6.54 17.39
CA ILE A 26 1.77 -6.72 16.22
C ILE A 26 1.79 -5.44 15.39
N ASN A 27 3.00 -4.95 15.11
CA ASN A 27 3.19 -3.82 14.21
C ASN A 27 3.08 -4.29 12.75
N ILE A 28 1.96 -3.98 12.09
CA ILE A 28 1.65 -4.39 10.71
C ILE A 28 2.33 -3.42 9.74
N ARG A 29 3.59 -3.67 9.45
CA ARG A 29 4.43 -2.81 8.58
C ARG A 29 4.57 -3.39 7.17
N PHE A 30 3.46 -3.78 6.54
CA PHE A 30 3.48 -4.38 5.19
C PHE A 30 3.63 -3.36 4.06
N GLY A 31 3.33 -2.08 4.29
CA GLY A 31 3.32 -1.07 3.26
C GLY A 31 4.66 -0.87 2.55
N ASN A 32 4.61 -0.55 1.27
CA ASN A 32 5.79 -0.37 0.43
C ASN A 32 6.63 0.84 0.79
N MET A 33 6.01 1.87 1.37
CA MET A 33 6.67 3.12 1.76
C MET A 33 7.25 3.06 3.17
N VAL A 34 7.07 1.95 3.87
CA VAL A 34 7.55 1.76 5.24
C VAL A 34 9.07 1.67 5.24
N LYS A 35 9.70 2.46 6.12
CA LYS A 35 11.15 2.47 6.34
C LYS A 35 11.58 1.29 7.22
N GLY A 36 12.87 0.98 7.17
CA GLY A 36 13.48 -0.05 8.01
C GLY A 36 13.56 -1.43 7.36
N PHE A 37 13.06 -1.57 6.13
CA PHE A 37 13.19 -2.77 5.32
C PHE A 37 13.78 -2.42 3.94
N PRO A 38 15.08 -2.12 3.87
CA PRO A 38 15.73 -1.84 2.59
C PRO A 38 15.73 -3.09 1.72
N VAL A 39 15.75 -2.87 0.40
CA VAL A 39 15.83 -3.94 -0.59
C VAL A 39 16.96 -3.69 -1.55
N GLU A 40 17.70 -4.74 -1.92
CA GLU A 40 18.73 -4.69 -2.95
C GLU A 40 18.28 -5.53 -4.14
N VAL A 41 18.19 -4.88 -5.29
CA VAL A 41 17.74 -5.49 -6.53
C VAL A 41 18.75 -5.13 -7.63
N GLY A 42 19.29 -6.14 -8.31
CA GLY A 42 20.27 -5.90 -9.38
C GLY A 42 21.52 -5.16 -8.91
N GLY A 43 21.96 -5.37 -7.68
CA GLY A 43 23.11 -4.68 -7.08
C GLY A 43 22.82 -3.23 -6.64
N VAL A 44 21.57 -2.76 -6.75
CA VAL A 44 21.16 -1.42 -6.33
C VAL A 44 20.32 -1.52 -5.05
N ARG A 45 20.75 -0.83 -4.00
CA ARG A 45 20.06 -0.81 -2.71
C ARG A 45 19.07 0.35 -2.64
N PHE A 46 17.82 0.04 -2.31
CA PHE A 46 16.74 0.98 -2.10
C PHE A 46 16.34 1.04 -0.62
N ASN A 47 16.02 2.23 -0.11
CA ASN A 47 15.63 2.43 1.28
C ASN A 47 14.24 1.87 1.64
N HIS A 48 13.42 1.59 0.63
CA HIS A 48 12.06 1.06 0.78
C HIS A 48 11.58 0.41 -0.53
N SER A 49 10.62 -0.50 -0.43
CA SER A 49 10.10 -1.26 -1.59
C SER A 49 9.46 -0.38 -2.67
N GLU A 50 8.87 0.76 -2.30
CA GLU A 50 8.29 1.69 -3.29
C GLU A 50 9.36 2.23 -4.25
N GLY A 51 10.56 2.54 -3.75
CA GLY A 51 11.69 2.97 -4.58
C GLY A 51 12.09 1.89 -5.58
N ALA A 52 12.26 0.65 -5.12
CA ALA A 52 12.59 -0.49 -5.97
C ALA A 52 11.47 -0.79 -6.99
N TYR A 53 10.21 -0.70 -6.57
CA TYR A 53 9.07 -0.87 -7.49
C TYR A 53 9.08 0.18 -8.60
N ILE A 54 9.27 1.45 -8.25
CA ILE A 54 9.31 2.54 -9.23
C ILE A 54 10.54 2.40 -10.13
N ALA A 55 11.67 1.91 -9.62
CA ALA A 55 12.87 1.67 -10.43
C ALA A 55 12.63 0.68 -11.58
N GLY A 56 11.76 -0.32 -11.40
CA GLY A 56 11.35 -1.22 -12.47
C GLY A 56 10.63 -0.52 -13.64
N PHE A 57 9.94 0.58 -13.35
CA PHE A 57 9.34 1.42 -14.40
C PHE A 57 10.41 2.11 -15.28
N TYR A 58 11.61 2.32 -14.73
CA TYR A 58 12.77 2.91 -15.42
C TYR A 58 13.83 1.87 -15.83
N ALA A 59 13.50 0.59 -15.82
CA ALA A 59 14.43 -0.47 -16.18
C ALA A 59 14.67 -0.47 -17.71
N SER A 60 15.68 0.29 -18.14
CA SER A 60 16.12 0.39 -19.54
C SER A 60 17.58 0.85 -19.60
N ASP A 61 18.19 0.77 -20.79
CA ASP A 61 19.56 1.22 -21.05
C ASP A 61 19.64 2.74 -21.27
N ASP A 62 18.52 3.45 -21.20
CA ASP A 62 18.49 4.90 -21.34
C ASP A 62 19.19 5.58 -20.16
N ILE A 63 20.07 6.54 -20.44
CA ILE A 63 20.91 7.20 -19.46
C ILE A 63 20.10 7.97 -18.40
N GLU A 64 18.96 8.57 -18.81
CA GLU A 64 18.09 9.27 -17.87
C GLU A 64 17.32 8.28 -16.97
N SER A 65 16.92 7.14 -17.51
CA SER A 65 16.33 6.04 -16.73
C SER A 65 17.30 5.53 -15.68
N ILE A 66 18.56 5.28 -16.04
CA ILE A 66 19.61 4.88 -15.10
C ILE A 66 19.83 5.96 -14.02
N ARG A 67 19.90 7.23 -14.43
CA ARG A 67 20.02 8.35 -13.48
C ARG A 67 18.85 8.41 -12.51
N ILE A 68 17.62 8.20 -13.00
CA ILE A 68 16.41 8.22 -12.15
C ILE A 68 16.43 7.03 -11.17
N GLN A 69 16.88 5.85 -11.57
CA GLN A 69 17.06 4.70 -10.67
C GLN A 69 18.05 5.04 -9.55
N GLY A 70 19.15 5.70 -9.86
CA GLY A 70 20.11 6.20 -8.87
C GLY A 70 19.48 7.19 -7.86
N LEU A 71 18.62 8.09 -8.32
CA LEU A 71 17.90 9.01 -7.45
C LEU A 71 16.90 8.26 -6.55
N LEU A 72 16.19 7.26 -7.09
CA LEU A 72 15.26 6.43 -6.34
C LEU A 72 15.95 5.60 -5.25
N SER A 73 17.19 5.14 -5.49
CA SER A 73 17.95 4.35 -4.53
C SER A 73 18.37 5.17 -3.31
N THR A 74 18.65 6.45 -3.48
CA THR A 74 19.07 7.35 -2.40
C THR A 74 17.93 7.99 -1.65
N ASP A 75 16.72 8.05 -2.24
CA ASP A 75 15.57 8.71 -1.62
C ASP A 75 15.07 7.90 -0.41
N ARG A 76 14.79 8.62 0.68
CA ARG A 76 14.29 8.05 1.94
C ARG A 76 12.79 8.16 2.11
N ASN A 77 12.07 8.74 1.15
CA ASN A 77 10.64 9.02 1.24
C ASN A 77 9.87 8.40 0.08
N GLY A 78 9.26 7.24 0.30
CA GLY A 78 8.50 6.51 -0.72
C GLY A 78 7.33 7.30 -1.30
N LEU A 79 6.66 8.14 -0.51
CA LEU A 79 5.59 9.01 -1.00
C LEU A 79 6.14 10.09 -1.95
N TRP A 80 7.32 10.65 -1.64
CA TRP A 80 8.00 11.59 -2.50
C TRP A 80 8.43 10.93 -3.81
N CYS A 81 9.02 9.75 -3.76
CA CYS A 81 9.36 8.95 -4.94
C CYS A 81 8.14 8.78 -5.86
N LYS A 82 7.01 8.35 -5.30
CA LYS A 82 5.77 8.18 -6.05
C LYS A 82 5.29 9.49 -6.67
N LYS A 83 5.18 10.55 -5.90
CA LYS A 83 4.71 11.86 -6.38
C LYS A 83 5.63 12.48 -7.42
N THR A 84 6.93 12.22 -7.34
CA THR A 84 7.92 12.82 -8.24
C THR A 84 8.11 11.98 -9.48
N TYR A 85 8.46 10.71 -9.33
CA TYR A 85 8.91 9.89 -10.46
C TYR A 85 7.80 9.13 -11.17
N ARG A 86 6.62 9.00 -10.55
CA ARG A 86 5.46 8.35 -11.17
C ARG A 86 4.40 9.31 -11.71
N ASN A 87 4.44 10.58 -11.32
CA ASN A 87 3.38 11.52 -11.66
C ASN A 87 3.86 12.74 -12.47
N LYS A 88 5.16 13.09 -12.42
CA LYS A 88 5.65 14.26 -13.16
C LYS A 88 6.13 13.84 -14.55
N GLN A 89 5.53 14.42 -15.60
CA GLN A 89 5.81 14.12 -17.00
C GLN A 89 7.30 14.21 -17.37
N LYS A 90 8.03 15.17 -16.80
CA LYS A 90 9.47 15.33 -17.04
C LYS A 90 10.30 14.10 -16.69
N TYR A 91 9.77 13.19 -15.86
CA TYR A 91 10.39 11.91 -15.54
C TYR A 91 9.70 10.75 -16.25
N THR A 92 8.36 10.69 -16.21
CA THR A 92 7.61 9.54 -16.72
C THR A 92 7.76 9.30 -18.23
N GLN A 93 8.21 10.29 -18.98
CA GLN A 93 8.56 10.11 -20.40
C GLN A 93 9.68 9.10 -20.64
N PHE A 94 10.56 8.88 -19.66
CA PHE A 94 11.66 7.89 -19.73
C PHE A 94 11.23 6.51 -19.19
N GLY A 95 10.00 6.38 -18.71
CA GLY A 95 9.49 5.11 -18.22
C GLY A 95 9.16 4.13 -19.35
N ARG A 96 9.31 2.84 -19.04
CA ARG A 96 8.95 1.76 -19.95
C ARG A 96 7.45 1.73 -20.23
N LYS A 97 7.07 1.62 -21.49
CA LYS A 97 5.66 1.56 -21.92
C LYS A 97 4.99 0.24 -21.51
N ASP A 98 5.76 -0.84 -21.52
CA ASP A 98 5.31 -2.20 -21.20
C ASP A 98 5.30 -2.51 -19.70
N PHE A 99 5.66 -1.55 -18.83
CA PHE A 99 5.74 -1.78 -17.38
C PHE A 99 4.44 -2.34 -16.78
N TYR A 100 3.31 -1.91 -17.29
CA TYR A 100 2.00 -2.31 -16.78
C TYR A 100 1.63 -3.76 -17.12
N ASP A 101 2.33 -4.40 -18.07
CA ASP A 101 2.11 -5.79 -18.45
C ASP A 101 2.70 -6.75 -17.39
N TYR A 102 3.70 -6.30 -16.63
CA TYR A 102 4.38 -7.12 -15.62
C TYR A 102 4.51 -6.45 -14.22
N ASN A 103 3.89 -5.33 -14.00
CA ASN A 103 4.04 -4.55 -12.75
C ASN A 103 3.66 -5.32 -11.49
N VAL A 104 2.71 -6.27 -11.59
CA VAL A 104 2.30 -7.12 -10.46
C VAL A 104 3.41 -8.12 -10.16
N GLN A 105 3.95 -8.79 -11.18
CA GLN A 105 5.06 -9.74 -11.03
C GLN A 105 6.29 -9.04 -10.47
N TRP A 106 6.57 -7.82 -10.95
CA TRP A 106 7.66 -7.01 -10.43
C TRP A 106 7.46 -6.65 -8.95
N MET A 107 6.25 -6.25 -8.55
CA MET A 107 5.94 -6.00 -7.14
C MET A 107 6.12 -7.26 -6.30
N MET A 108 5.64 -8.42 -6.78
CA MET A 108 5.85 -9.71 -6.11
C MET A 108 7.33 -10.00 -5.91
N TYR A 109 8.15 -9.81 -6.94
CA TYR A 109 9.59 -10.01 -6.88
C TYR A 109 10.25 -9.08 -5.86
N VAL A 110 9.95 -7.78 -5.90
CA VAL A 110 10.50 -6.79 -4.95
C VAL A 110 10.17 -7.16 -3.51
N LEU A 111 8.93 -7.60 -3.23
CA LEU A 111 8.52 -7.99 -1.89
C LEU A 111 9.13 -9.33 -1.47
N TRP A 112 9.29 -10.26 -2.41
CA TRP A 112 10.00 -11.51 -2.16
C TRP A 112 11.45 -11.23 -1.74
N ILE A 113 12.18 -10.41 -2.50
CA ILE A 113 13.54 -9.98 -2.14
C ILE A 113 13.54 -9.28 -0.78
N LYS A 114 12.57 -8.41 -0.51
CA LYS A 114 12.41 -7.78 0.81
C LYS A 114 12.31 -8.81 1.93
N SER A 115 11.56 -9.89 1.73
CA SER A 115 11.39 -10.94 2.76
C SER A 115 12.66 -11.76 2.97
N ILE A 116 13.42 -12.02 1.92
CA ILE A 116 14.69 -12.75 2.02
C ILE A 116 15.78 -11.91 2.70
N GLN A 117 15.82 -10.62 2.39
CA GLN A 117 16.88 -9.73 2.86
C GLN A 117 16.60 -9.11 4.23
N ASN A 118 15.37 -9.19 4.73
CA ASN A 118 14.99 -8.59 6.01
C ASN A 118 14.25 -9.60 6.89
N GLU A 119 14.97 -10.23 7.79
CA GLU A 119 14.43 -11.25 8.71
C GLU A 119 13.25 -10.72 9.55
N ASN A 120 13.32 -9.46 10.00
CA ASN A 120 12.20 -8.83 10.71
C ASN A 120 10.93 -8.72 9.87
N PHE A 121 11.07 -8.52 8.55
CA PHE A 121 9.92 -8.52 7.64
C PHE A 121 9.43 -9.95 7.39
N ALA A 122 10.32 -10.91 7.23
CA ALA A 122 9.97 -12.33 7.12
C ALA A 122 9.22 -12.82 8.38
N ASN A 123 9.69 -12.45 9.56
CA ASN A 123 9.03 -12.80 10.82
C ASN A 123 7.64 -12.16 10.94
N LEU A 124 7.48 -10.92 10.47
CA LEU A 124 6.17 -10.27 10.38
C LEU A 124 5.22 -11.06 9.46
N LEU A 125 5.70 -11.53 8.32
CA LEU A 125 4.90 -12.37 7.40
C LEU A 125 4.52 -13.72 8.04
N ARG A 126 5.47 -14.38 8.73
CA ARG A 126 5.22 -15.65 9.44
C ARG A 126 4.25 -15.50 10.62
N SER A 127 4.16 -14.31 11.20
CA SER A 127 3.21 -14.04 12.30
C SER A 127 1.76 -13.95 11.88
N LEU A 128 1.47 -13.87 10.56
CA LEU A 128 0.10 -13.85 10.06
C LEU A 128 -0.54 -15.24 10.23
N PRO A 129 -1.75 -15.30 10.82
CA PRO A 129 -2.48 -16.56 10.91
C PRO A 129 -2.72 -17.19 9.53
N VAL A 130 -2.57 -18.51 9.44
CA VAL A 130 -2.66 -19.25 8.16
C VAL A 130 -4.02 -19.08 7.49
N ASP A 131 -5.09 -18.99 8.27
CA ASP A 131 -6.47 -18.81 7.82
C ASP A 131 -6.86 -17.32 7.64
N SER A 132 -5.94 -16.39 7.90
CA SER A 132 -6.22 -14.95 7.77
C SER A 132 -6.24 -14.49 6.32
N HIS A 133 -7.07 -13.50 6.04
CA HIS A 133 -6.98 -12.68 4.84
C HIS A 133 -6.28 -11.36 5.15
N VAL A 134 -5.48 -10.86 4.21
CA VAL A 134 -4.78 -9.58 4.35
C VAL A 134 -5.38 -8.57 3.38
N VAL A 135 -5.70 -7.38 3.87
CA VAL A 135 -6.31 -6.32 3.06
C VAL A 135 -5.46 -5.06 3.15
N GLU A 136 -4.99 -4.56 2.02
CA GLU A 136 -4.45 -3.20 1.96
C GLU A 136 -5.59 -2.20 1.98
N ASN A 137 -5.76 -1.51 3.12
CA ASN A 137 -6.81 -0.52 3.29
C ASN A 137 -6.46 0.78 2.55
N THR A 138 -7.14 1.01 1.44
CA THR A 138 -6.98 2.20 0.59
C THR A 138 -8.19 3.13 0.63
N SER A 139 -9.00 3.06 1.69
CA SER A 139 -10.23 3.86 1.83
C SER A 139 -10.01 5.36 1.71
N HIS A 140 -8.81 5.85 2.06
CA HIS A 140 -8.42 7.27 1.96
C HIS A 140 -7.86 7.67 0.58
N HIS A 141 -7.64 6.71 -0.32
CA HIS A 141 -7.17 6.99 -1.66
C HIS A 141 -8.31 7.20 -2.67
N LYS A 142 -8.05 8.04 -3.67
CA LYS A 142 -8.95 8.27 -4.81
C LYS A 142 -8.44 7.53 -6.05
N GLY A 143 -9.36 7.23 -6.96
CA GLY A 143 -9.04 6.62 -8.26
C GLY A 143 -9.06 5.09 -8.27
N GLU A 144 -9.00 4.53 -9.46
CA GLU A 144 -9.11 3.09 -9.74
C GLU A 144 -7.92 2.27 -9.22
N THR A 145 -6.71 2.85 -9.22
CA THR A 145 -5.52 2.19 -8.69
C THR A 145 -5.64 1.85 -7.21
N ALA A 146 -6.50 2.56 -6.48
CA ALA A 146 -6.77 2.27 -5.07
C ALA A 146 -7.49 0.93 -4.88
N THR A 147 -8.47 0.63 -5.71
CA THR A 147 -9.21 -0.64 -5.65
C THR A 147 -8.49 -1.77 -6.39
N PHE A 148 -7.52 -1.46 -7.24
CA PHE A 148 -6.65 -2.46 -7.84
C PHE A 148 -5.62 -3.02 -6.83
N TRP A 149 -4.80 -2.15 -6.26
CA TRP A 149 -3.76 -2.56 -5.31
C TRP A 149 -4.31 -2.91 -3.93
N GLY A 150 -5.35 -2.23 -3.47
CA GLY A 150 -6.01 -2.46 -2.19
C GLY A 150 -7.51 -2.63 -2.30
N ALA A 151 -8.19 -2.38 -1.17
CA ALA A 151 -9.64 -2.37 -1.09
C ALA A 151 -10.12 -1.21 -0.20
N LYS A 152 -11.33 -0.73 -0.47
CA LYS A 152 -11.97 0.38 0.26
C LYS A 152 -13.03 -0.13 1.21
N ASN A 153 -13.04 0.38 2.41
CA ASN A 153 -14.10 0.09 3.37
C ASN A 153 -15.43 0.67 2.89
N ILE A 154 -16.39 -0.19 2.63
CA ILE A 154 -17.73 0.17 2.17
C ILE A 154 -18.77 0.23 3.29
N THR A 155 -18.46 -0.31 4.47
CA THR A 155 -19.36 -0.31 5.63
C THR A 155 -19.54 1.08 6.19
N LEU A 156 -18.47 1.90 6.19
CA LEU A 156 -18.50 3.27 6.68
C LEU A 156 -18.32 4.24 5.50
N LYS A 157 -19.42 4.70 4.95
CA LYS A 157 -19.41 5.82 4.00
C LYS A 157 -19.15 7.11 4.78
N VAL A 158 -17.86 7.48 4.92
CA VAL A 158 -17.41 8.69 5.63
C VAL A 158 -18.23 9.92 5.24
N GLY A 159 -18.58 10.07 3.96
CA GLY A 159 -19.46 11.16 3.50
C GLY A 159 -20.87 11.12 4.06
N ARG A 160 -21.45 9.94 4.31
CA ARG A 160 -22.79 9.81 4.91
C ARG A 160 -22.75 10.17 6.39
N LYS A 161 -21.80 9.64 7.13
CA LYS A 161 -21.60 9.96 8.55
C LYS A 161 -21.27 11.44 8.77
N ALA A 162 -20.42 12.01 7.95
CA ALA A 162 -20.12 13.44 7.98
C ALA A 162 -21.39 14.29 7.75
N LYS A 163 -22.29 13.86 6.87
CA LYS A 163 -23.57 14.53 6.61
C LYS A 163 -24.54 14.39 7.80
N GLU A 164 -24.62 13.20 8.41
CA GLU A 164 -25.42 12.93 9.62
C GLU A 164 -24.96 13.80 10.80
N MET A 165 -23.67 14.09 10.90
CA MET A 165 -23.10 14.94 11.95
C MET A 165 -23.21 16.45 11.67
N GLY A 166 -23.99 16.86 10.68
CA GLY A 166 -24.20 18.28 10.38
C GLY A 166 -23.09 18.96 9.64
N ILE A 167 -22.23 18.21 8.96
CA ILE A 167 -21.22 18.73 8.03
C ILE A 167 -21.92 19.22 6.77
N ALA A 168 -21.55 20.41 6.30
CA ALA A 168 -22.18 21.01 5.14
C ALA A 168 -21.99 20.16 3.87
N ASN A 169 -22.98 20.20 2.99
CA ASN A 169 -22.83 19.70 1.62
C ASN A 169 -21.53 20.30 1.03
N ASN A 170 -20.71 19.49 0.37
CA ASN A 170 -19.42 19.84 -0.22
C ASN A 170 -18.18 19.76 0.70
N GLY A 171 -18.26 19.10 1.85
CA GLY A 171 -17.11 18.86 2.72
C GLY A 171 -16.68 20.07 3.56
N VAL A 172 -17.48 21.13 3.61
CA VAL A 172 -17.25 22.28 4.49
C VAL A 172 -17.88 21.98 5.86
N PHE A 173 -17.07 22.07 6.92
CA PHE A 173 -17.51 21.83 8.28
C PHE A 173 -18.17 23.07 8.88
N ARG A 174 -19.33 22.91 9.50
CA ARG A 174 -20.08 24.01 10.14
C ARG A 174 -19.40 24.52 11.41
N THR A 175 -18.71 23.64 12.12
CA THR A 175 -18.00 23.98 13.36
C THR A 175 -16.67 23.25 13.45
N LYS A 176 -15.72 23.77 14.26
CA LYS A 176 -14.46 23.08 14.57
C LYS A 176 -14.69 21.75 15.30
N VAL A 177 -15.74 21.63 16.08
CA VAL A 177 -16.11 20.40 16.79
C VAL A 177 -16.54 19.34 15.77
N ALA A 178 -17.48 19.67 14.87
CA ALA A 178 -17.92 18.77 13.82
C ALA A 178 -16.74 18.33 12.90
N GLN A 179 -15.80 19.24 12.64
CA GLN A 179 -14.58 18.90 11.89
C GLN A 179 -13.73 17.87 12.61
N LYS A 180 -13.49 18.06 13.92
CA LYS A 180 -12.70 17.13 14.73
C LYS A 180 -13.38 15.75 14.83
N GLU A 181 -14.67 15.73 15.06
CA GLU A 181 -15.47 14.49 15.11
C GLU A 181 -15.48 13.75 13.77
N ALA A 182 -15.64 14.49 12.67
CA ALA A 182 -15.56 13.90 11.33
C ALA A 182 -14.17 13.35 11.02
N GLN A 183 -13.10 14.03 11.47
CA GLN A 183 -11.74 13.52 11.35
C GLN A 183 -11.52 12.24 12.16
N MET A 184 -12.06 12.18 13.39
CA MET A 184 -12.02 10.97 14.22
C MET A 184 -12.79 9.83 13.58
N LEU A 185 -14.01 10.08 13.07
CA LEU A 185 -14.79 9.08 12.34
C LEU A 185 -14.11 8.61 11.08
N ALA A 186 -13.45 9.54 10.32
CA ALA A 186 -12.68 9.18 9.15
C ALA A 186 -11.45 8.34 9.51
N ALA A 187 -10.76 8.67 10.61
CA ALA A 187 -9.63 7.88 11.11
C ALA A 187 -10.11 6.49 11.54
N ASN A 188 -11.22 6.39 12.26
CA ASN A 188 -11.81 5.12 12.63
C ASN A 188 -12.22 4.31 11.41
N ALA A 189 -12.92 4.93 10.44
CA ALA A 189 -13.32 4.27 9.19
C ALA A 189 -12.13 3.74 8.37
N ILE A 190 -10.96 4.35 8.49
CA ILE A 190 -9.73 3.89 7.83
C ILE A 190 -9.11 2.70 8.56
N ASN A 191 -9.25 2.66 9.89
CA ASN A 191 -8.68 1.63 10.76
C ASN A 191 -9.67 0.53 11.11
N ASP A 192 -10.96 0.76 10.89
CA ASP A 192 -11.99 -0.11 11.39
C ASP A 192 -12.05 -1.47 10.69
N ILE A 193 -12.44 -2.42 11.45
CA ILE A 193 -13.04 -3.67 11.05
C ILE A 193 -14.32 -3.35 10.25
N GLY A 194 -14.46 -3.94 9.08
CA GLY A 194 -15.60 -3.68 8.21
C GLY A 194 -15.54 -4.50 6.94
N VAL A 195 -16.45 -4.21 6.02
CA VAL A 195 -16.44 -4.85 4.69
C VAL A 195 -15.66 -3.98 3.71
N PHE A 196 -14.70 -4.58 3.04
CA PHE A 196 -13.86 -3.92 2.04
C PHE A 196 -14.15 -4.48 0.65
N GLU A 197 -14.09 -3.61 -0.36
CA GLU A 197 -14.30 -3.97 -1.76
C GLU A 197 -13.14 -3.49 -2.62
N GLY A 198 -12.60 -4.39 -3.46
CA GLY A 198 -11.50 -4.14 -4.39
C GLY A 198 -10.79 -5.42 -4.80
N LYS A 199 -9.84 -5.32 -5.73
CA LYS A 199 -9.03 -6.46 -6.19
C LYS A 199 -7.97 -6.87 -5.17
N ASN A 200 -7.56 -5.95 -4.31
CA ASN A 200 -6.67 -6.18 -3.18
C ASN A 200 -5.38 -6.94 -3.54
N VAL A 201 -4.78 -6.58 -4.67
CA VAL A 201 -3.60 -7.28 -5.20
C VAL A 201 -2.45 -7.33 -4.18
N MET A 202 -2.21 -6.22 -3.45
CA MET A 202 -1.17 -6.17 -2.42
C MET A 202 -1.45 -7.12 -1.26
N GLY A 203 -2.69 -7.13 -0.76
CA GLY A 203 -3.07 -8.06 0.32
C GLY A 203 -2.88 -9.51 -0.09
N LYS A 204 -3.23 -9.85 -1.34
CA LYS A 204 -3.02 -11.20 -1.90
C LYS A 204 -1.53 -11.55 -1.99
N ILE A 205 -0.69 -10.62 -2.46
CA ILE A 205 0.77 -10.85 -2.53
C ILE A 205 1.32 -11.10 -1.12
N ILE A 206 0.99 -10.27 -0.14
CA ILE A 206 1.42 -10.45 1.26
C ILE A 206 0.98 -11.81 1.80
N LYS A 207 -0.25 -12.23 1.51
CA LYS A 207 -0.76 -13.54 1.94
C LYS A 207 -0.02 -14.70 1.29
N ILE A 208 0.21 -14.65 -0.02
CA ILE A 208 0.98 -15.68 -0.74
C ILE A 208 2.37 -15.81 -0.13
N MET A 209 3.04 -14.70 0.12
CA MET A 209 4.39 -14.71 0.73
C MET A 209 4.38 -15.26 2.14
N SER A 210 3.38 -14.90 2.96
CA SER A 210 3.21 -15.47 4.31
C SER A 210 3.12 -17.00 4.26
N ILE A 211 2.29 -17.54 3.37
CA ILE A 211 2.13 -18.99 3.19
C ILE A 211 3.44 -19.61 2.69
N SER A 212 4.08 -19.02 1.68
CA SER A 212 5.34 -19.53 1.14
C SER A 212 6.47 -19.60 2.17
N LEU A 213 6.52 -18.65 3.11
CA LEU A 213 7.52 -18.64 4.19
C LEU A 213 7.21 -19.59 5.34
N LEU A 214 5.98 -20.10 5.43
CA LEU A 214 5.61 -21.09 6.46
C LEU A 214 5.84 -22.52 5.98
N PHE A 215 5.72 -22.79 4.69
CA PHE A 215 5.72 -24.15 4.12
C PHE A 215 6.85 -24.42 3.12
N GLY A 216 7.68 -23.42 2.78
CA GLY A 216 8.87 -23.54 1.95
C GLY A 216 10.15 -23.53 2.79
#